data_ce4dbe241eda81c46d6118e4250da642
#
_entry.id   ce4dbe241eda81c46d6118e4250da642
#
_cell.length_a   1.000
_cell.length_b   1.000
_cell.length_c   1.000
_cell.angle_alpha   90.00
_cell.angle_beta   90.00
_cell.angle_gamma   90.00
#
_symmetry.space_group_name_H-M   'P 1'
#
loop_
_entity.id
_entity.type
_entity.pdbx_description
1 polymer ?
#
loop_
_entity_poly.entity_id
_entity_poly.type
_entity_poly.pdbx_seq_one_letter_code
_entity_poly.pdbx_strand_id
1 'polypeptide(L)'
;MRKQLFWILPSIIIITGIFLMFNQSITDVTEQPEANWSRGLEIGTTTVDKTFPVQETPGGNFIIQTYEQDKLRAQIFNHEFKQINEKTYDIPLDKWTRVFLNHDQLIYHDYNDIYDQDGDVIVSNAKRFYPLGSTILYIKENNLYELNPDDLSSTKIVELNKGMEDIIPFQGKKQLYFMTEQSLNNDVKLNIYELTDNGAKRVYSTSFQIDAMQTVEDTDFAVRDSNLAFMLETVQKQSQGSPESYTYVAKTSIGSNREPSLKPLTFPDPAGEGSLSEPNDITISYQNETLQLLFSANGFTETTYQENQAFNVYTATITDNGEIQSARKSNTAKGTVDPKRLNNSTVMWLEQGSERNNILISSSNPAVIDKASTLSQDDWLRALGKTFGMLAKVLITILATTIWFIWPVVFVVLMYVVKGRKLDEDISWFFYTGIVIYMLATFIFHDIIFIDGMFARAPDYLTFTGSSYIYTLFFALIAFIATQSTKATHDWHAPARIIYFAGAHILMLVAYFGPYYF
;
A
#
# COMPACT_ATOMS: atom_id res chain seq x y z
N MET A 1 4.09 22.92 -46.04
CA MET A 1 4.22 21.62 -45.36
C MET A 1 5.66 21.12 -45.28
N ARG A 2 6.44 20.95 -46.32
CA ARG A 2 7.84 20.45 -46.27
C ARG A 2 8.76 21.28 -45.36
N LYS A 3 8.54 22.60 -45.25
CA LYS A 3 9.39 23.51 -44.46
C LYS A 3 9.29 23.37 -42.94
N GLN A 4 8.33 22.63 -42.41
CA GLN A 4 8.08 22.50 -40.96
C GLN A 4 8.28 21.07 -40.44
N LEU A 5 8.52 20.11 -41.34
CA LEU A 5 8.68 18.67 -41.01
C LEU A 5 9.83 18.41 -40.03
N PHE A 6 10.89 19.24 -40.06
CA PHE A 6 12.05 19.03 -39.23
C PHE A 6 11.76 19.13 -37.73
N TRP A 7 10.82 19.97 -37.32
CA TRP A 7 10.45 20.10 -35.92
C TRP A 7 9.09 19.46 -35.59
N ILE A 8 8.13 19.46 -36.52
CA ILE A 8 6.80 18.90 -36.31
C ILE A 8 6.88 17.39 -36.07
N LEU A 9 7.67 16.66 -36.87
CA LEU A 9 7.70 15.20 -36.81
C LEU A 9 8.30 14.70 -35.48
N PRO A 10 9.51 15.15 -35.02
CA PRO A 10 10.01 14.79 -33.69
C PRO A 10 9.09 15.25 -32.56
N SER A 11 8.48 16.46 -32.67
CA SER A 11 7.59 16.96 -31.63
C SER A 11 6.34 16.11 -31.46
N ILE A 12 5.72 15.65 -32.56
CA ILE A 12 4.56 14.75 -32.49
C ILE A 12 4.94 13.45 -31.77
N ILE A 13 6.09 12.86 -32.10
CA ILE A 13 6.56 11.63 -31.46
C ILE A 13 6.79 11.83 -29.95
N ILE A 14 7.48 12.91 -29.56
CA ILE A 14 7.74 13.23 -28.15
C ILE A 14 6.42 13.48 -27.40
N ILE A 15 5.50 14.26 -27.97
CA ILE A 15 4.19 14.52 -27.37
C ILE A 15 3.40 13.21 -27.21
N THR A 16 3.47 12.32 -28.20
CA THR A 16 2.83 11.01 -28.11
C THR A 16 3.46 10.18 -26.98
N GLY A 17 4.79 10.20 -26.83
CA GLY A 17 5.49 9.55 -25.72
C GLY A 17 5.02 10.09 -24.35
N ILE A 18 4.94 11.41 -24.20
CA ILE A 18 4.43 12.04 -22.96
C ILE A 18 2.97 11.67 -22.72
N PHE A 19 2.15 11.62 -23.74
CA PHE A 19 0.75 11.21 -23.61
C PHE A 19 0.61 9.74 -23.18
N LEU A 20 1.40 8.84 -23.76
CA LEU A 20 1.44 7.44 -23.36
C LEU A 20 1.91 7.28 -21.91
N MET A 21 2.93 8.03 -21.50
CA MET A 21 3.42 8.11 -20.13
C MET A 21 2.33 8.56 -19.14
N PHE A 22 1.59 9.61 -19.51
CA PHE A 22 0.49 10.11 -18.71
C PHE A 22 -0.65 9.08 -18.61
N ASN A 23 -0.99 8.43 -19.72
CA ASN A 23 -1.97 7.36 -19.71
C ASN A 23 -1.55 6.19 -18.82
N GLN A 24 -0.27 5.79 -18.87
CA GLN A 24 0.29 4.79 -17.97
C GLN A 24 0.17 5.24 -16.50
N SER A 25 0.50 6.49 -16.20
CA SER A 25 0.38 7.04 -14.84
C SER A 25 -1.07 7.03 -14.34
N ILE A 26 -2.06 7.30 -15.21
CA ILE A 26 -3.47 7.15 -14.86
C ILE A 26 -3.80 5.69 -14.54
N THR A 27 -3.37 4.75 -15.39
CA THR A 27 -3.60 3.32 -15.18
C THR A 27 -3.03 2.87 -13.83
N ASP A 28 -1.80 3.26 -13.50
CA ASP A 28 -1.16 2.93 -12.23
C ASP A 28 -1.93 3.48 -11.02
N VAL A 29 -2.32 4.75 -11.07
CA VAL A 29 -3.06 5.42 -9.99
C VAL A 29 -4.45 4.82 -9.80
N THR A 30 -5.06 4.33 -10.88
CA THR A 30 -6.41 3.77 -10.88
C THR A 30 -6.48 2.25 -10.89
N GLU A 31 -5.35 1.56 -10.75
CA GLU A 31 -5.28 0.11 -10.70
C GLU A 31 -6.16 -0.45 -9.56
N GLN A 32 -6.98 -1.43 -9.88
CA GLN A 32 -7.72 -2.17 -8.85
C GLN A 32 -6.77 -3.06 -8.06
N PRO A 33 -6.94 -3.15 -6.73
CA PRO A 33 -6.04 -3.97 -5.91
C PRO A 33 -6.16 -5.47 -6.22
N GLU A 34 -7.36 -5.92 -6.62
CA GLU A 34 -7.70 -7.29 -6.98
C GLU A 34 -8.89 -7.28 -7.93
N ALA A 35 -9.05 -8.31 -8.74
CA ALA A 35 -10.23 -8.47 -9.61
C ALA A 35 -11.53 -8.46 -8.79
N ASN A 36 -12.50 -7.67 -9.22
CA ASN A 36 -13.78 -7.48 -8.53
C ASN A 36 -13.67 -6.86 -7.13
N TRP A 37 -12.63 -6.09 -6.87
CA TRP A 37 -12.46 -5.34 -5.63
C TRP A 37 -12.23 -3.85 -5.94
N SER A 38 -12.85 -2.95 -5.17
CA SER A 38 -12.73 -1.51 -5.42
C SER A 38 -11.36 -0.98 -5.03
N ARG A 39 -10.95 0.12 -5.65
CA ARG A 39 -9.93 1.00 -5.08
C ARG A 39 -10.40 1.61 -3.75
N GLY A 40 -9.50 2.27 -3.04
CA GLY A 40 -9.85 3.04 -1.85
C GLY A 40 -10.87 4.13 -2.18
N LEU A 41 -12.01 4.13 -1.47
CA LEU A 41 -13.00 5.19 -1.49
C LEU A 41 -12.87 5.97 -0.18
N GLU A 42 -12.57 7.26 -0.26
CA GLU A 42 -12.53 8.14 0.89
C GLU A 42 -13.96 8.39 1.41
N ILE A 43 -14.15 8.15 2.72
CA ILE A 43 -15.44 8.32 3.39
C ILE A 43 -15.38 9.36 4.51
N GLY A 44 -14.21 9.88 4.87
CA GLY A 44 -14.03 10.90 5.87
C GLY A 44 -12.55 11.12 6.20
N THR A 45 -12.32 12.05 7.12
CA THR A 45 -10.99 12.38 7.65
C THR A 45 -10.98 12.33 9.17
N THR A 46 -9.80 12.15 9.77
CA THR A 46 -9.63 12.15 11.21
C THR A 46 -8.23 12.64 11.60
N THR A 47 -8.09 13.20 12.79
CA THR A 47 -6.80 13.61 13.35
C THR A 47 -6.16 12.54 14.23
N VAL A 48 -6.84 11.42 14.48
CA VAL A 48 -6.28 10.30 15.25
C VAL A 48 -5.55 9.31 14.35
N ASP A 49 -4.57 8.61 14.93
CA ASP A 49 -3.70 7.66 14.23
C ASP A 49 -4.22 6.21 14.25
N LYS A 50 -5.38 5.97 14.88
CA LYS A 50 -6.05 4.67 14.94
C LYS A 50 -7.52 4.81 14.63
N THR A 51 -8.09 3.80 13.98
CA THR A 51 -9.51 3.74 13.72
C THR A 51 -10.29 3.44 15.02
N PHE A 52 -11.45 4.04 15.16
CA PHE A 52 -12.39 3.64 16.21
C PHE A 52 -13.03 2.29 15.88
N PRO A 53 -13.55 1.57 16.90
CA PRO A 53 -14.37 0.39 16.65
C PRO A 53 -15.57 0.74 15.77
N VAL A 54 -15.73 0.00 14.67
CA VAL A 54 -16.89 0.15 13.78
C VAL A 54 -18.01 -0.74 14.27
N GLN A 55 -19.22 -0.22 14.27
CA GLN A 55 -20.41 -0.97 14.63
C GLN A 55 -21.34 -1.13 13.43
N GLU A 56 -21.90 -2.31 13.30
CA GLU A 56 -22.96 -2.58 12.33
C GLU A 56 -24.31 -2.52 13.06
N THR A 57 -25.21 -1.68 12.54
CA THR A 57 -26.56 -1.59 13.07
C THR A 57 -27.40 -2.80 12.65
N PRO A 58 -28.49 -3.14 13.34
CA PRO A 58 -29.40 -4.23 12.94
C PRO A 58 -29.94 -4.07 11.50
N GLY A 59 -29.94 -2.87 10.97
CA GLY A 59 -30.31 -2.58 9.57
C GLY A 59 -29.19 -2.73 8.54
N GLY A 60 -28.01 -3.22 8.93
CA GLY A 60 -26.85 -3.40 8.04
C GLY A 60 -26.12 -2.11 7.69
N ASN A 61 -26.37 -1.01 8.42
CA ASN A 61 -25.62 0.24 8.27
C ASN A 61 -24.39 0.23 9.17
N PHE A 62 -23.35 0.97 8.79
CA PHE A 62 -22.12 1.10 9.56
C PHE A 62 -22.07 2.43 10.30
N ILE A 63 -21.72 2.41 11.57
CA ILE A 63 -21.38 3.60 12.35
C ILE A 63 -19.87 3.73 12.36
N ILE A 64 -19.36 4.75 11.67
CA ILE A 64 -17.93 5.05 11.59
C ILE A 64 -17.68 6.35 12.34
N GLN A 65 -16.71 6.30 13.23
CA GLN A 65 -16.37 7.42 14.09
C GLN A 65 -15.14 8.14 13.56
N THR A 66 -15.18 9.46 13.56
CA THR A 66 -14.07 10.34 13.18
C THR A 66 -13.87 11.40 14.26
N TYR A 67 -12.65 11.91 14.37
CA TYR A 67 -12.37 12.99 15.30
C TYR A 67 -11.67 14.14 14.58
N GLU A 68 -12.32 15.29 14.61
CA GLU A 68 -11.82 16.53 14.03
C GLU A 68 -12.29 17.75 14.83
N GLN A 69 -11.45 18.77 14.90
CA GLN A 69 -11.79 20.05 15.54
C GLN A 69 -12.34 19.87 16.97
N ASP A 70 -11.70 18.97 17.74
CA ASP A 70 -12.06 18.63 19.11
C ASP A 70 -13.48 18.06 19.28
N LYS A 71 -14.00 17.41 18.23
CA LYS A 71 -15.31 16.76 18.24
C LYS A 71 -15.25 15.36 17.67
N LEU A 72 -15.88 14.44 18.38
CA LEU A 72 -16.15 13.10 17.87
C LEU A 72 -17.42 13.15 17.01
N ARG A 73 -17.32 12.70 15.76
CA ARG A 73 -18.44 12.58 14.83
C ARG A 73 -18.73 11.11 14.60
N ALA A 74 -19.96 10.70 14.86
CA ALA A 74 -20.47 9.39 14.51
C ALA A 74 -21.27 9.49 13.22
N GLN A 75 -20.73 8.97 12.14
CA GLN A 75 -21.34 9.01 10.82
C GLN A 75 -21.95 7.66 10.50
N ILE A 76 -23.20 7.66 10.07
CA ILE A 76 -23.92 6.44 9.70
C ILE A 76 -23.91 6.29 8.19
N PHE A 77 -23.35 5.19 7.70
CA PHE A 77 -23.26 4.85 6.29
C PHE A 77 -24.14 3.62 5.97
N ASN A 78 -24.81 3.65 4.82
CA ASN A 78 -25.46 2.46 4.29
C ASN A 78 -24.43 1.49 3.64
N HIS A 79 -24.88 0.34 3.11
CA HIS A 79 -24.00 -0.67 2.50
C HIS A 79 -23.35 -0.22 1.17
N GLU A 80 -23.74 0.93 0.62
CA GLU A 80 -23.09 1.57 -0.52
C GLU A 80 -22.10 2.66 -0.07
N PHE A 81 -21.88 2.78 1.24
CA PHE A 81 -21.06 3.83 1.86
C PHE A 81 -21.51 5.25 1.47
N LYS A 82 -22.82 5.44 1.40
CA LYS A 82 -23.42 6.76 1.36
C LYS A 82 -23.79 7.16 2.79
N GLN A 83 -23.30 8.30 3.22
CA GLN A 83 -23.64 8.86 4.54
C GLN A 83 -25.14 9.19 4.59
N ILE A 84 -25.84 8.68 5.59
CA ILE A 84 -27.28 8.86 5.79
C ILE A 84 -27.59 9.70 7.02
N ASN A 85 -26.72 9.71 8.03
CA ASN A 85 -26.87 10.49 9.24
C ASN A 85 -25.51 10.82 9.86
N GLU A 86 -25.48 11.82 10.75
CA GLU A 86 -24.32 12.19 11.55
C GLU A 86 -24.76 12.71 12.91
N LYS A 87 -24.06 12.32 13.96
CA LYS A 87 -24.20 12.85 15.31
C LYS A 87 -22.83 13.29 15.82
N THR A 88 -22.78 14.43 16.48
CA THR A 88 -21.52 15.01 16.98
C THR A 88 -21.57 15.04 18.51
N TYR A 89 -20.43 14.69 19.13
CA TYR A 89 -20.23 14.69 20.56
C TYR A 89 -19.04 15.58 20.90
N ASP A 90 -19.17 16.35 21.96
CA ASP A 90 -18.14 17.25 22.47
C ASP A 90 -17.43 16.57 23.65
N ILE A 91 -16.46 15.72 23.33
CA ILE A 91 -15.67 14.98 24.34
C ILE A 91 -14.18 15.25 24.11
N PRO A 92 -13.37 15.36 25.18
CA PRO A 92 -11.93 15.40 25.04
C PRO A 92 -11.43 14.05 24.50
N LEU A 93 -10.56 14.09 23.48
CA LEU A 93 -10.01 12.88 22.92
C LEU A 93 -8.51 13.04 22.67
N ASP A 94 -7.75 12.12 23.24
CA ASP A 94 -6.32 12.01 23.00
C ASP A 94 -5.95 10.56 22.64
N LYS A 95 -4.65 10.27 22.54
CA LYS A 95 -4.15 8.93 22.20
C LYS A 95 -4.53 7.84 23.24
N TRP A 96 -4.91 8.22 24.45
CA TRP A 96 -5.28 7.31 25.55
C TRP A 96 -6.78 7.07 25.63
N THR A 97 -7.58 7.97 25.07
CA THR A 97 -9.03 7.89 25.09
C THR A 97 -9.53 6.70 24.27
N ARG A 98 -10.46 5.95 24.82
CA ARG A 98 -11.16 4.85 24.17
C ARG A 98 -12.64 5.11 24.21
N VAL A 99 -13.32 4.82 23.11
CA VAL A 99 -14.74 5.19 22.94
C VAL A 99 -15.57 3.95 22.65
N PHE A 100 -16.69 3.85 23.33
CA PHE A 100 -17.80 2.96 23.01
C PHE A 100 -18.98 3.80 22.58
N LEU A 101 -19.57 3.46 21.45
CA LEU A 101 -20.77 4.13 20.95
C LEU A 101 -21.79 3.06 20.55
N ASN A 102 -22.97 3.08 21.14
CA ASN A 102 -24.09 2.20 20.79
C ASN A 102 -25.31 3.06 20.49
N HIS A 103 -25.81 3.05 19.27
CA HIS A 103 -26.93 3.86 18.78
C HIS A 103 -26.84 5.34 19.20
N ASP A 104 -27.34 5.70 20.35
CA ASP A 104 -27.39 7.06 20.87
C ASP A 104 -26.56 7.27 22.14
N GLN A 105 -25.95 6.20 22.66
CA GLN A 105 -25.24 6.23 23.92
C GLN A 105 -23.76 6.18 23.71
N LEU A 106 -23.05 7.21 24.19
CA LEU A 106 -21.61 7.31 24.18
C LEU A 106 -21.09 7.07 25.60
N ILE A 107 -20.12 6.17 25.72
CA ILE A 107 -19.32 5.95 26.92
C ILE A 107 -17.87 6.03 26.52
N TYR A 108 -17.05 6.76 27.25
CA TYR A 108 -15.64 6.86 26.95
C TYR A 108 -14.78 6.71 28.18
N HIS A 109 -13.59 6.21 27.98
CA HIS A 109 -12.55 6.08 28.99
C HIS A 109 -11.44 7.08 28.66
N ASP A 110 -11.10 7.89 29.66
CA ASP A 110 -10.00 8.83 29.58
C ASP A 110 -9.10 8.68 30.81
N TYR A 111 -7.82 8.40 30.58
CA TYR A 111 -6.80 8.08 31.58
C TYR A 111 -7.19 6.94 32.55
N ASN A 112 -7.94 7.22 33.58
CA ASN A 112 -8.27 6.28 34.66
C ASN A 112 -9.76 6.15 34.94
N ASP A 113 -10.58 6.95 34.31
CA ASP A 113 -11.99 7.00 34.61
C ASP A 113 -12.85 6.73 33.36
N ILE A 114 -14.03 6.15 33.56
CA ILE A 114 -15.01 5.93 32.52
C ILE A 114 -16.13 6.95 32.71
N TYR A 115 -16.48 7.62 31.65
CA TYR A 115 -17.43 8.73 31.60
C TYR A 115 -18.60 8.39 30.67
N ASP A 116 -19.74 8.99 30.94
CA ASP A 116 -20.82 9.06 29.98
C ASP A 116 -20.66 10.23 28.98
N GLN A 117 -21.64 10.39 28.10
CA GLN A 117 -21.61 11.45 27.08
C GLN A 117 -21.67 12.87 27.65
N ASP A 118 -22.17 13.04 28.86
CA ASP A 118 -22.34 14.34 29.55
C ASP A 118 -21.11 14.70 30.41
N GLY A 119 -20.13 13.77 30.48
CA GLY A 119 -18.90 13.90 31.23
C GLY A 119 -19.03 13.49 32.71
N ASP A 120 -20.10 12.83 33.08
CA ASP A 120 -20.26 12.29 34.42
C ASP A 120 -19.48 10.98 34.59
N VAL A 121 -18.81 10.83 35.75
CA VAL A 121 -17.99 9.63 36.02
C VAL A 121 -18.89 8.43 36.35
N ILE A 122 -18.82 7.40 35.48
CA ILE A 122 -19.49 6.12 35.71
C ILE A 122 -18.64 5.19 36.60
N VAL A 123 -17.36 5.09 36.28
CA VAL A 123 -16.40 4.23 37.01
C VAL A 123 -15.10 4.98 37.21
N SER A 124 -14.64 5.07 38.47
CA SER A 124 -13.32 5.64 38.79
C SER A 124 -12.26 4.55 38.92
N ASN A 125 -11.00 4.90 38.57
CA ASN A 125 -9.82 4.03 38.61
C ASN A 125 -9.93 2.78 37.73
N ALA A 126 -10.50 2.92 36.54
CA ALA A 126 -10.44 1.90 35.48
C ALA A 126 -9.10 2.00 34.75
N LYS A 127 -8.29 0.95 34.80
CA LYS A 127 -6.96 0.92 34.16
C LYS A 127 -7.02 0.67 32.65
N ARG A 128 -8.00 -0.08 32.20
CA ARG A 128 -8.19 -0.50 30.80
C ARG A 128 -9.66 -0.53 30.46
N PHE A 129 -9.95 -0.31 29.20
CA PHE A 129 -11.31 -0.23 28.67
C PHE A 129 -11.35 -0.88 27.28
N TYR A 130 -12.26 -1.83 27.08
CA TYR A 130 -12.38 -2.61 25.85
C TYR A 130 -13.83 -2.56 25.36
N PRO A 131 -14.13 -1.69 24.38
CA PRO A 131 -15.43 -1.70 23.71
C PRO A 131 -15.51 -2.94 22.80
N LEU A 132 -16.52 -3.77 22.98
CA LEU A 132 -16.67 -5.04 22.27
C LEU A 132 -18.13 -5.31 21.91
N GLY A 133 -18.50 -5.07 20.65
CA GLY A 133 -19.88 -5.22 20.19
C GLY A 133 -20.87 -4.35 20.99
N SER A 134 -21.78 -4.99 21.70
CA SER A 134 -22.77 -4.33 22.58
C SER A 134 -22.33 -4.27 24.04
N THR A 135 -21.14 -4.73 24.38
CA THR A 135 -20.65 -4.90 25.74
C THR A 135 -19.38 -4.09 25.95
N ILE A 136 -19.13 -3.67 27.16
CA ILE A 136 -17.89 -3.00 27.57
C ILE A 136 -17.22 -3.86 28.64
N LEU A 137 -15.96 -4.21 28.41
CA LEU A 137 -15.11 -4.81 29.43
C LEU A 137 -14.15 -3.74 29.97
N TYR A 138 -13.84 -3.78 31.27
CA TYR A 138 -12.84 -2.92 31.83
C TYR A 138 -12.09 -3.58 32.98
N ILE A 139 -10.84 -3.16 33.21
CA ILE A 139 -10.01 -3.63 34.32
C ILE A 139 -9.94 -2.53 35.39
N LYS A 140 -10.31 -2.89 36.61
CA LYS A 140 -10.12 -2.07 37.82
C LYS A 140 -9.37 -2.88 38.85
N GLU A 141 -8.26 -2.31 39.38
CA GLU A 141 -7.32 -3.05 40.21
C GLU A 141 -6.76 -4.28 39.46
N ASN A 142 -7.07 -5.49 39.90
CA ASN A 142 -6.75 -6.76 39.24
C ASN A 142 -8.01 -7.53 38.85
N ASN A 143 -9.14 -6.87 38.74
CA ASN A 143 -10.39 -7.53 38.42
C ASN A 143 -10.91 -7.07 37.08
N LEU A 144 -11.40 -8.01 36.29
CA LEU A 144 -12.14 -7.77 35.07
C LEU A 144 -13.62 -7.61 35.39
N TYR A 145 -14.20 -6.55 34.86
CA TYR A 145 -15.63 -6.25 35.00
C TYR A 145 -16.27 -6.12 33.62
N GLU A 146 -17.56 -6.40 33.58
CA GLU A 146 -18.46 -6.04 32.50
C GLU A 146 -19.26 -4.82 32.91
N LEU A 147 -19.31 -3.81 32.05
CA LEU A 147 -20.19 -2.65 32.20
C LEU A 147 -21.33 -2.81 31.20
N ASN A 148 -22.55 -2.86 31.72
CA ASN A 148 -23.76 -2.83 30.91
C ASN A 148 -24.00 -1.37 30.46
N PRO A 149 -23.97 -1.07 29.16
CA PRO A 149 -24.15 0.30 28.69
C PRO A 149 -25.58 0.83 28.94
N ASP A 150 -26.61 -0.02 29.01
CA ASP A 150 -28.00 0.43 29.09
C ASP A 150 -28.37 0.98 30.49
N ASP A 151 -27.87 0.34 31.54
CA ASP A 151 -28.17 0.73 32.92
C ASP A 151 -26.94 1.18 33.73
N LEU A 152 -25.78 1.19 33.09
CA LEU A 152 -24.48 1.57 33.67
C LEU A 152 -24.06 0.73 34.89
N SER A 153 -24.65 -0.44 35.06
CA SER A 153 -24.28 -1.37 36.11
C SER A 153 -22.99 -2.14 35.77
N SER A 154 -22.21 -2.43 36.80
CA SER A 154 -20.93 -3.15 36.64
C SER A 154 -21.00 -4.50 37.36
N THR A 155 -20.65 -5.56 36.67
CA THR A 155 -20.57 -6.92 37.20
C THR A 155 -19.13 -7.42 37.18
N LYS A 156 -18.61 -7.90 38.32
CA LYS A 156 -17.28 -8.53 38.36
C LYS A 156 -17.32 -9.88 37.66
N ILE A 157 -16.41 -10.06 36.67
CA ILE A 157 -16.31 -11.30 35.90
C ILE A 157 -15.27 -12.27 36.52
N VAL A 158 -14.05 -11.80 36.74
CA VAL A 158 -12.94 -12.65 37.21
C VAL A 158 -11.86 -11.80 37.84
N GLU A 159 -11.11 -12.38 38.77
CA GLU A 159 -9.84 -11.83 39.26
C GLU A 159 -8.68 -12.29 38.37
N LEU A 160 -7.95 -11.33 37.82
CA LEU A 160 -6.77 -11.59 37.00
C LEU A 160 -5.56 -11.90 37.89
N ASN A 161 -4.68 -12.76 37.43
CA ASN A 161 -3.45 -13.06 38.15
C ASN A 161 -2.58 -11.82 38.29
N LYS A 162 -1.79 -11.73 39.38
CA LYS A 162 -0.83 -10.65 39.57
C LYS A 162 0.14 -10.60 38.40
N GLY A 163 0.29 -9.42 37.79
CA GLY A 163 1.12 -9.19 36.61
C GLY A 163 0.40 -9.32 35.27
N MET A 164 -0.88 -9.66 35.24
CA MET A 164 -1.73 -9.53 34.07
C MET A 164 -2.41 -8.17 34.11
N GLU A 165 -1.91 -7.25 33.32
CA GLU A 165 -2.41 -5.86 33.29
C GLU A 165 -3.30 -5.58 32.08
N ASP A 166 -3.39 -6.55 31.15
CA ASP A 166 -4.12 -6.38 29.88
C ASP A 166 -4.80 -7.69 29.46
N ILE A 167 -5.81 -7.59 28.62
CA ILE A 167 -6.49 -8.71 27.97
C ILE A 167 -6.65 -8.42 26.48
N ILE A 168 -6.79 -9.45 25.67
CA ILE A 168 -7.17 -9.35 24.26
C ILE A 168 -8.60 -9.90 24.15
N PRO A 169 -9.63 -9.06 23.99
CA PRO A 169 -10.99 -9.50 23.88
C PRO A 169 -11.34 -9.93 22.45
N PHE A 170 -12.24 -10.88 22.30
CA PHE A 170 -12.70 -11.39 21.03
C PHE A 170 -14.21 -11.63 21.02
N GLN A 171 -14.88 -11.03 20.04
CA GLN A 171 -16.31 -11.23 19.81
C GLN A 171 -16.53 -12.45 18.92
N GLY A 172 -16.90 -13.57 19.52
CA GLY A 172 -17.37 -14.74 18.76
C GLY A 172 -18.81 -14.55 18.26
N LYS A 173 -19.30 -15.49 17.45
CA LYS A 173 -20.67 -15.44 16.90
C LYS A 173 -21.76 -15.47 17.98
N LYS A 174 -21.53 -16.19 19.06
CA LYS A 174 -22.50 -16.42 20.13
C LYS A 174 -22.00 -16.06 21.52
N GLN A 175 -20.70 -16.00 21.68
CA GLN A 175 -20.06 -15.87 22.99
C GLN A 175 -18.89 -14.92 22.90
N LEU A 176 -18.60 -14.27 24.02
CA LEU A 176 -17.43 -13.42 24.18
C LEU A 176 -16.29 -14.26 24.75
N TYR A 177 -15.11 -13.99 24.24
CA TYR A 177 -13.87 -14.58 24.72
C TYR A 177 -12.88 -13.48 25.08
N PHE A 178 -11.91 -13.82 25.91
CA PHE A 178 -10.71 -13.01 26.06
C PHE A 178 -9.50 -13.90 26.27
N MET A 179 -8.37 -13.41 25.80
CA MET A 179 -7.08 -14.04 26.02
C MET A 179 -6.27 -13.22 27.02
N THR A 180 -5.55 -13.93 27.89
CA THR A 180 -4.49 -13.33 28.71
C THR A 180 -3.13 -13.86 28.26
N GLU A 181 -2.16 -12.97 28.20
CA GLU A 181 -0.78 -13.29 27.90
C GLU A 181 0.11 -13.11 29.12
N GLN A 182 1.06 -14.01 29.27
CA GLN A 182 2.15 -13.88 30.21
C GLN A 182 3.45 -14.32 29.55
N SER A 183 4.31 -13.37 29.29
CA SER A 183 5.64 -13.64 28.72
C SER A 183 6.69 -13.64 29.83
N LEU A 184 7.42 -14.74 29.94
CA LEU A 184 8.53 -14.91 30.90
C LEU A 184 9.75 -15.47 30.16
N ASN A 185 10.78 -14.65 30.01
CA ASN A 185 11.91 -14.94 29.13
C ASN A 185 11.43 -15.21 27.71
N ASN A 186 11.69 -16.40 27.17
CA ASN A 186 11.25 -16.83 25.83
C ASN A 186 10.04 -17.79 25.87
N ASP A 187 9.37 -17.90 27.00
CA ASP A 187 8.15 -18.70 27.16
C ASP A 187 6.92 -17.79 27.20
N VAL A 188 5.99 -17.98 26.25
CA VAL A 188 4.78 -17.18 26.08
C VAL A 188 3.58 -18.03 26.43
N LYS A 189 3.00 -17.79 27.61
CA LYS A 189 1.84 -18.51 28.10
C LYS A 189 0.56 -17.75 27.75
N LEU A 190 -0.35 -18.43 27.04
CA LEU A 190 -1.65 -17.91 26.64
C LEU A 190 -2.78 -18.69 27.31
N ASN A 191 -3.76 -17.98 27.88
CA ASN A 191 -4.96 -18.60 28.43
C ASN A 191 -6.19 -17.95 27.78
N ILE A 192 -7.09 -18.78 27.28
CA ILE A 192 -8.37 -18.35 26.70
C ILE A 192 -9.49 -18.59 27.70
N TYR A 193 -10.29 -17.56 27.90
CA TYR A 193 -11.46 -17.59 28.75
C TYR A 193 -12.71 -17.30 27.90
N GLU A 194 -13.75 -18.01 28.21
CA GLU A 194 -15.11 -17.80 27.70
C GLU A 194 -15.93 -17.05 28.75
N LEU A 195 -16.60 -15.97 28.36
CA LEU A 195 -17.53 -15.28 29.21
C LEU A 195 -18.85 -16.07 29.28
N THR A 196 -19.32 -16.29 30.50
CA THR A 196 -20.59 -16.97 30.79
C THR A 196 -21.38 -16.14 31.79
N ASP A 197 -22.67 -16.38 31.92
CA ASP A 197 -23.56 -15.70 32.89
C ASP A 197 -23.04 -15.75 34.35
N ASN A 198 -22.17 -16.70 34.66
CA ASN A 198 -21.59 -16.92 35.99
C ASN A 198 -20.13 -16.43 36.11
N GLY A 199 -19.65 -15.63 35.16
CA GLY A 199 -18.28 -15.13 35.12
C GLY A 199 -17.45 -15.74 33.99
N ALA A 200 -16.13 -15.81 34.12
CA ALA A 200 -15.24 -16.33 33.09
C ALA A 200 -14.78 -17.77 33.37
N LYS A 201 -14.89 -18.63 32.38
CA LYS A 201 -14.40 -20.01 32.41
C LYS A 201 -13.17 -20.15 31.51
N ARG A 202 -12.04 -20.60 32.06
CA ARG A 202 -10.87 -20.92 31.24
C ARG A 202 -11.16 -22.16 30.39
N VAL A 203 -11.15 -22.00 29.05
CA VAL A 203 -11.49 -23.06 28.09
C VAL A 203 -10.26 -23.64 27.40
N TYR A 204 -9.14 -22.91 27.40
CA TYR A 204 -7.89 -23.38 26.84
C TYR A 204 -6.68 -22.73 27.51
N SER A 205 -5.54 -23.43 27.52
CA SER A 205 -4.25 -22.92 27.99
C SER A 205 -3.14 -23.57 27.19
N THR A 206 -2.18 -22.79 26.76
CA THR A 206 -0.98 -23.29 26.05
C THR A 206 0.21 -22.42 26.39
N SER A 207 1.40 -22.90 26.02
CA SER A 207 2.65 -22.16 26.13
C SER A 207 3.45 -22.39 24.87
N PHE A 208 4.06 -21.29 24.35
CA PHE A 208 4.93 -21.34 23.18
C PHE A 208 6.33 -20.88 23.56
N GLN A 209 7.33 -21.58 23.04
CA GLN A 209 8.70 -21.11 23.13
C GLN A 209 9.08 -20.37 21.87
N ILE A 210 9.53 -19.12 22.01
CA ILE A 210 10.08 -18.29 20.94
C ILE A 210 11.61 -18.32 21.01
N ASP A 211 12.29 -17.85 19.96
CA ASP A 211 13.74 -17.73 19.97
C ASP A 211 14.20 -16.79 21.10
N ALA A 212 15.30 -17.12 21.77
CA ALA A 212 15.82 -16.35 22.90
C ALA A 212 16.24 -14.91 22.53
N MET A 213 16.47 -14.63 21.25
CA MET A 213 16.78 -13.28 20.75
C MET A 213 15.53 -12.50 20.31
N GLN A 214 14.36 -13.13 20.34
CA GLN A 214 13.10 -12.50 19.99
C GLN A 214 12.35 -12.05 21.23
N THR A 215 11.58 -10.99 21.07
CA THR A 215 10.59 -10.50 22.05
C THR A 215 9.23 -10.46 21.40
N VAL A 216 8.18 -10.82 22.14
CA VAL A 216 6.79 -10.67 21.67
C VAL A 216 6.49 -9.18 21.53
N GLU A 217 5.96 -8.79 20.39
CA GLU A 217 5.50 -7.43 20.11
C GLU A 217 3.98 -7.35 20.15
N ASP A 218 3.30 -8.33 19.55
CA ASP A 218 1.85 -8.41 19.56
C ASP A 218 1.37 -9.87 19.55
N THR A 219 0.17 -10.08 20.06
CA THR A 219 -0.53 -11.37 20.03
C THR A 219 -2.00 -11.13 19.70
N ASP A 220 -2.57 -12.03 18.92
CA ASP A 220 -4.00 -12.02 18.62
C ASP A 220 -4.53 -13.45 18.54
N PHE A 221 -5.83 -13.63 18.61
CA PHE A 221 -6.46 -14.95 18.50
C PHE A 221 -7.84 -14.87 17.85
N ALA A 222 -8.24 -15.98 17.29
CA ALA A 222 -9.57 -16.13 16.72
C ALA A 222 -10.22 -17.44 17.18
N VAL A 223 -11.51 -17.36 17.49
CA VAL A 223 -12.34 -18.51 17.85
C VAL A 223 -13.50 -18.63 16.88
N ARG A 224 -13.73 -19.86 16.40
CA ARG A 224 -14.90 -20.21 15.63
C ARG A 224 -15.39 -21.60 16.00
N ASP A 225 -16.57 -21.67 16.59
CA ASP A 225 -17.10 -22.91 17.18
C ASP A 225 -16.08 -23.50 18.17
N SER A 226 -15.49 -24.67 17.88
CA SER A 226 -14.39 -25.24 18.67
C SER A 226 -13.00 -24.91 18.12
N ASN A 227 -12.88 -24.35 16.91
CA ASN A 227 -11.59 -24.04 16.30
C ASN A 227 -10.99 -22.79 16.95
N LEU A 228 -9.70 -22.88 17.27
CA LEU A 228 -8.92 -21.83 17.91
C LEU A 228 -7.62 -21.62 17.12
N ALA A 229 -7.33 -20.37 16.83
CA ALA A 229 -6.07 -19.98 16.21
C ALA A 229 -5.40 -18.88 17.03
N PHE A 230 -4.09 -18.92 17.11
CA PHE A 230 -3.24 -17.89 17.73
C PHE A 230 -2.33 -17.28 16.68
N MET A 231 -2.10 -15.99 16.77
CA MET A 231 -1.09 -15.26 16.03
C MET A 231 -0.12 -14.63 17.03
N LEU A 232 1.18 -14.71 16.75
CA LEU A 232 2.24 -14.04 17.51
C LEU A 232 3.10 -13.25 16.55
N GLU A 233 3.33 -12.00 16.88
CA GLU A 233 4.36 -11.18 16.26
C GLU A 233 5.54 -11.06 17.22
N THR A 234 6.73 -11.26 16.69
CA THR A 234 7.97 -11.15 17.46
C THR A 234 8.96 -10.28 16.72
N VAL A 235 9.78 -9.58 17.46
CA VAL A 235 10.87 -8.75 16.93
C VAL A 235 12.20 -9.25 17.45
N GLN A 236 13.13 -9.42 16.52
CA GLN A 236 14.54 -9.73 16.83
C GLN A 236 15.38 -8.48 16.63
N LYS A 237 15.98 -7.99 17.72
CA LYS A 237 16.93 -6.88 17.65
C LYS A 237 18.24 -7.37 17.07
N GLN A 238 18.65 -6.77 15.97
CA GLN A 238 19.95 -7.01 15.37
C GLN A 238 21.01 -6.08 15.97
N SER A 239 22.25 -6.53 16.03
CA SER A 239 23.38 -5.72 16.50
C SER A 239 23.71 -4.57 15.53
N GLN A 240 23.38 -4.72 14.26
CA GLN A 240 23.48 -3.70 13.20
C GLN A 240 22.32 -3.90 12.21
N GLY A 241 21.61 -2.82 11.89
CA GLY A 241 20.48 -2.83 10.96
C GLY A 241 19.14 -2.55 11.64
N SER A 242 18.07 -2.63 10.87
CA SER A 242 16.70 -2.54 11.38
C SER A 242 16.32 -3.83 12.13
N PRO A 243 15.46 -3.75 13.15
CA PRO A 243 14.87 -4.93 13.77
C PRO A 243 14.17 -5.80 12.71
N GLU A 244 14.18 -7.09 12.90
CA GLU A 244 13.53 -8.04 12.01
C GLU A 244 12.29 -8.61 12.69
N SER A 245 11.13 -8.46 12.05
CA SER A 245 9.84 -8.92 12.56
C SER A 245 9.48 -10.28 11.98
N TYR A 246 8.90 -11.15 12.82
CA TYR A 246 8.45 -12.48 12.45
C TYR A 246 7.01 -12.67 12.89
N THR A 247 6.19 -13.21 12.01
CA THR A 247 4.80 -13.58 12.31
C THR A 247 4.66 -15.09 12.39
N TYR A 248 4.00 -15.57 13.41
CA TYR A 248 3.73 -16.99 13.63
C TYR A 248 2.23 -17.24 13.79
N VAL A 249 1.79 -18.42 13.38
CA VAL A 249 0.43 -18.90 13.62
C VAL A 249 0.45 -20.31 14.22
N ALA A 250 -0.49 -20.57 15.11
CA ALA A 250 -0.78 -21.90 15.61
C ALA A 250 -2.29 -22.18 15.56
N LYS A 251 -2.68 -23.38 15.14
CA LYS A 251 -4.09 -23.81 15.06
C LYS A 251 -4.32 -24.98 16.01
N THR A 252 -5.46 -24.97 16.71
CA THR A 252 -5.91 -26.04 17.60
C THR A 252 -7.42 -26.04 17.73
N SER A 253 -7.96 -26.81 18.67
CA SER A 253 -9.39 -26.77 19.02
C SER A 253 -9.55 -26.71 20.53
N ILE A 254 -10.61 -26.01 20.98
CA ILE A 254 -11.01 -25.96 22.39
C ILE A 254 -11.29 -27.41 22.85
N GLY A 255 -10.71 -27.79 23.99
CA GLY A 255 -10.78 -29.16 24.50
C GLY A 255 -9.80 -30.16 23.90
N SER A 256 -8.94 -29.75 22.97
CA SER A 256 -7.85 -30.58 22.47
C SER A 256 -6.76 -30.74 23.52
N ASN A 257 -6.26 -31.98 23.69
CA ASN A 257 -5.10 -32.27 24.52
C ASN A 257 -3.78 -32.18 23.74
N ARG A 258 -3.82 -31.86 22.44
CA ARG A 258 -2.64 -31.72 21.58
C ARG A 258 -2.12 -30.30 21.69
N GLU A 259 -0.85 -30.17 22.05
CA GLU A 259 -0.18 -28.87 22.03
C GLU A 259 -0.05 -28.34 20.57
N PRO A 260 -0.48 -27.11 20.29
CA PRO A 260 -0.29 -26.52 19.00
C PRO A 260 1.17 -26.10 18.80
N SER A 261 1.65 -26.17 17.57
CA SER A 261 3.00 -25.70 17.22
C SER A 261 2.91 -24.38 16.46
N LEU A 262 3.77 -23.43 16.82
CA LEU A 262 3.97 -22.21 16.06
C LEU A 262 4.58 -22.53 14.69
N LYS A 263 3.99 -21.98 13.64
CA LYS A 263 4.52 -22.04 12.28
C LYS A 263 4.83 -20.62 11.82
N PRO A 264 6.04 -20.35 11.32
CA PRO A 264 6.35 -19.05 10.75
C PRO A 264 5.51 -18.83 9.49
N LEU A 265 5.08 -17.60 9.30
CA LEU A 265 4.34 -17.17 8.11
C LEU A 265 5.26 -16.33 7.22
N THR A 266 5.16 -16.57 5.93
CA THR A 266 5.73 -15.74 4.89
C THR A 266 4.60 -15.44 3.91
N PHE A 267 4.33 -14.18 3.66
CA PHE A 267 3.20 -13.75 2.83
C PHE A 267 3.65 -13.58 1.37
N PRO A 268 3.26 -14.46 0.44
CA PRO A 268 3.61 -14.29 -0.97
C PRO A 268 3.10 -12.94 -1.50
N ASP A 269 3.90 -12.26 -2.32
CA ASP A 269 3.44 -11.05 -3.00
C ASP A 269 2.52 -11.43 -4.17
N PRO A 270 1.26 -10.97 -4.22
CA PRO A 270 0.34 -11.35 -5.28
C PRO A 270 0.70 -10.78 -6.66
N ALA A 271 1.50 -9.71 -6.72
CA ALA A 271 1.87 -9.04 -7.98
C ALA A 271 3.36 -9.14 -8.31
N GLY A 272 4.20 -9.58 -7.36
CA GLY A 272 5.65 -9.65 -7.51
C GLY A 272 6.20 -11.06 -7.33
N GLU A 273 7.50 -11.20 -7.60
CA GLU A 273 8.25 -12.41 -7.22
C GLU A 273 8.74 -12.28 -5.79
N GLY A 274 8.40 -13.23 -4.92
CA GLY A 274 8.88 -13.26 -3.53
C GLY A 274 7.78 -13.00 -2.52
N SER A 275 8.09 -12.28 -1.46
CA SER A 275 7.22 -12.06 -0.31
C SER A 275 6.96 -10.57 -0.08
N LEU A 276 5.79 -10.27 0.48
CA LEU A 276 5.50 -8.97 1.04
C LEU A 276 6.50 -8.64 2.15
N SER A 277 6.92 -7.38 2.22
CA SER A 277 7.87 -6.91 3.23
C SER A 277 7.18 -6.05 4.28
N GLU A 278 7.73 -6.07 5.49
CA GLU A 278 7.28 -5.26 6.63
C GLU A 278 5.77 -5.38 6.91
N PRO A 279 5.24 -6.59 7.10
CA PRO A 279 3.85 -6.75 7.52
C PRO A 279 3.66 -6.08 8.89
N ASN A 280 2.55 -5.36 9.07
CA ASN A 280 2.25 -4.56 10.24
C ASN A 280 0.75 -4.50 10.52
N ASP A 281 0.35 -4.20 11.76
CA ASP A 281 -1.05 -4.13 12.20
C ASP A 281 -1.84 -5.41 11.84
N ILE A 282 -1.26 -6.59 12.13
CA ILE A 282 -1.85 -7.87 11.73
C ILE A 282 -2.99 -8.24 12.67
N THR A 283 -4.13 -8.60 12.10
CA THR A 283 -5.28 -9.15 12.83
C THR A 283 -5.69 -10.50 12.25
N ILE A 284 -6.16 -11.41 13.12
CA ILE A 284 -6.55 -12.76 12.74
C ILE A 284 -8.05 -12.98 12.91
N SER A 285 -8.69 -13.64 11.96
CA SER A 285 -10.12 -13.96 12.04
C SER A 285 -10.49 -15.19 11.22
N TYR A 286 -11.59 -15.85 11.57
CA TYR A 286 -12.18 -16.89 10.72
C TYR A 286 -13.22 -16.29 9.78
N GLN A 287 -13.02 -16.46 8.47
CA GLN A 287 -13.97 -16.08 7.43
C GLN A 287 -14.45 -17.34 6.69
N ASN A 288 -15.75 -17.60 6.70
CA ASN A 288 -16.33 -18.78 6.04
C ASN A 288 -15.55 -20.10 6.26
N GLU A 289 -15.17 -20.39 7.52
CA GLU A 289 -14.40 -21.56 7.95
C GLU A 289 -12.89 -21.49 7.70
N THR A 290 -12.43 -20.53 6.92
CA THR A 290 -11.02 -20.35 6.60
C THR A 290 -10.39 -19.31 7.51
N LEU A 291 -9.20 -19.60 7.99
CA LEU A 291 -8.42 -18.65 8.77
C LEU A 291 -7.81 -17.58 7.84
N GLN A 292 -8.06 -16.33 8.16
CA GLN A 292 -7.55 -15.19 7.41
C GLN A 292 -6.88 -14.18 8.32
N LEU A 293 -5.82 -13.57 7.80
CA LEU A 293 -5.17 -12.41 8.38
C LEU A 293 -5.51 -11.18 7.54
N LEU A 294 -5.56 -10.02 8.20
CA LEU A 294 -5.67 -8.71 7.58
C LEU A 294 -4.52 -7.87 8.12
N PHE A 295 -3.76 -7.21 7.25
CA PHE A 295 -2.55 -6.47 7.64
C PHE A 295 -2.19 -5.43 6.58
N SER A 296 -1.29 -4.51 6.95
CA SER A 296 -0.60 -3.60 6.02
C SER A 296 0.78 -4.14 5.70
N ALA A 297 1.24 -4.02 4.45
CA ALA A 297 2.59 -4.43 4.05
C ALA A 297 3.04 -3.70 2.79
N ASN A 298 4.34 -3.72 2.51
CA ASN A 298 4.91 -3.31 1.23
C ASN A 298 4.89 -4.47 0.25
N GLY A 299 4.42 -4.21 -0.96
CA GLY A 299 4.40 -5.15 -2.06
C GLY A 299 4.34 -4.46 -3.42
N PHE A 300 4.49 -5.22 -4.48
CA PHE A 300 4.41 -4.71 -5.85
C PHE A 300 2.96 -4.54 -6.31
N THR A 301 2.80 -3.78 -7.38
CA THR A 301 1.55 -3.67 -8.15
C THR A 301 1.76 -4.24 -9.54
N GLU A 302 0.69 -4.60 -10.24
CA GLU A 302 0.79 -5.17 -11.59
C GLU A 302 1.34 -4.16 -12.60
N THR A 303 0.98 -2.87 -12.43
CA THR A 303 1.39 -1.78 -13.34
C THR A 303 2.76 -1.20 -13.04
N THR A 304 3.25 -1.36 -11.81
CA THR A 304 4.56 -0.85 -11.36
C THR A 304 5.45 -1.96 -10.82
N TYR A 305 5.39 -3.12 -11.45
CA TYR A 305 6.21 -4.27 -11.10
C TYR A 305 7.68 -3.87 -10.88
N GLN A 306 8.27 -4.35 -9.79
CA GLN A 306 9.60 -4.01 -9.28
C GLN A 306 9.78 -2.59 -8.67
N GLU A 307 8.74 -1.80 -8.53
CA GLU A 307 8.76 -0.65 -7.63
C GLU A 307 8.02 -0.99 -6.33
N ASN A 308 8.70 -0.93 -5.18
CA ASN A 308 8.02 -1.02 -3.89
C ASN A 308 7.03 0.12 -3.77
N GLN A 309 5.78 -0.22 -3.50
CA GLN A 309 4.74 0.75 -3.20
C GLN A 309 4.78 1.14 -1.73
N ALA A 310 4.07 2.19 -1.37
CA ALA A 310 3.74 2.46 0.02
C ALA A 310 2.93 1.28 0.62
N PHE A 311 2.81 1.24 1.94
CA PHE A 311 2.03 0.21 2.61
C PHE A 311 0.62 0.11 2.06
N ASN A 312 0.27 -1.05 1.56
CA ASN A 312 -1.07 -1.41 1.14
C ASN A 312 -1.69 -2.39 2.11
N VAL A 313 -3.03 -2.45 2.11
CA VAL A 313 -3.79 -3.43 2.87
C VAL A 313 -3.81 -4.75 2.10
N TYR A 314 -3.52 -5.84 2.82
CA TYR A 314 -3.55 -7.20 2.31
C TYR A 314 -4.40 -8.10 3.20
N THR A 315 -4.94 -9.14 2.59
CA THR A 315 -5.45 -10.31 3.30
C THR A 315 -4.60 -11.52 2.97
N ALA A 316 -4.36 -12.39 3.95
CA ALA A 316 -3.74 -13.68 3.71
C ALA A 316 -4.67 -14.79 4.20
N THR A 317 -4.98 -15.74 3.33
CA THR A 317 -5.80 -16.91 3.63
C THR A 317 -4.88 -18.10 3.88
N ILE A 318 -5.05 -18.76 5.03
CA ILE A 318 -4.30 -19.97 5.36
C ILE A 318 -5.18 -21.17 5.09
N THR A 319 -4.90 -21.87 4.01
CA THR A 319 -5.63 -23.08 3.61
C THR A 319 -5.44 -24.22 4.60
N ASP A 320 -6.25 -25.26 4.51
CA ASP A 320 -6.12 -26.45 5.36
C ASP A 320 -4.79 -27.20 5.15
N ASN A 321 -4.22 -27.10 3.97
CA ASN A 321 -2.90 -27.66 3.65
C ASN A 321 -1.74 -26.83 4.22
N GLY A 322 -2.04 -25.65 4.78
CA GLY A 322 -1.05 -24.70 5.30
C GLY A 322 -0.42 -23.80 4.26
N GLU A 323 -0.93 -23.79 3.03
CA GLU A 323 -0.55 -22.84 1.99
C GLU A 323 -1.13 -21.45 2.28
N ILE A 324 -0.34 -20.41 2.03
CA ILE A 324 -0.74 -19.02 2.25
C ILE A 324 -1.02 -18.37 0.90
N GLN A 325 -2.20 -17.78 0.78
CA GLN A 325 -2.62 -17.04 -0.40
C GLN A 325 -2.90 -15.60 -0.01
N SER A 326 -2.05 -14.68 -0.47
CA SER A 326 -2.20 -13.25 -0.23
C SER A 326 -3.02 -12.60 -1.33
N ALA A 327 -3.80 -11.57 -0.96
CA ALA A 327 -4.55 -10.74 -1.89
C ALA A 327 -4.47 -9.27 -1.45
N ARG A 328 -4.17 -8.36 -2.37
CA ARG A 328 -4.12 -6.93 -2.11
C ARG A 328 -5.55 -6.38 -2.03
N LYS A 329 -5.81 -5.48 -1.07
CA LYS A 329 -7.14 -4.89 -0.82
C LYS A 329 -7.17 -3.37 -0.93
N SER A 330 -6.01 -2.73 -1.13
CA SER A 330 -5.92 -1.30 -1.37
C SER A 330 -4.93 -0.98 -2.49
N ASN A 331 -5.05 0.22 -3.07
CA ASN A 331 -4.08 0.82 -3.95
C ASN A 331 -3.92 2.28 -3.54
N THR A 332 -2.98 2.56 -2.64
CA THR A 332 -2.74 3.89 -2.09
C THR A 332 -1.31 4.32 -2.34
N ALA A 333 -1.09 5.62 -2.47
CA ALA A 333 0.25 6.19 -2.67
C ALA A 333 0.92 6.58 -1.35
N LYS A 334 0.19 6.55 -0.24
CA LYS A 334 0.67 6.93 1.09
C LYS A 334 0.61 5.72 2.01
N GLY A 335 1.29 5.79 3.15
CA GLY A 335 1.26 4.73 4.14
C GLY A 335 -0.16 4.40 4.60
N THR A 336 -0.45 3.12 4.71
CA THR A 336 -1.71 2.60 5.26
C THR A 336 -1.46 2.04 6.64
N VAL A 337 -2.32 2.38 7.59
CA VAL A 337 -2.21 1.91 8.98
C VAL A 337 -3.57 1.48 9.50
N ASP A 338 -3.55 0.62 10.51
CA ASP A 338 -4.69 0.15 11.29
C ASP A 338 -5.85 -0.37 10.43
N PRO A 339 -5.60 -1.35 9.53
CA PRO A 339 -6.65 -1.92 8.70
C PRO A 339 -7.67 -2.68 9.55
N LYS A 340 -8.95 -2.47 9.28
CA LYS A 340 -10.08 -3.12 9.95
C LYS A 340 -10.98 -3.80 8.93
N ARG A 341 -11.46 -4.98 9.29
CA ARG A 341 -12.49 -5.66 8.54
C ARG A 341 -13.85 -5.19 9.01
N LEU A 342 -14.65 -4.62 8.12
CA LEU A 342 -16.03 -4.25 8.42
C LEU A 342 -16.98 -5.46 8.28
N ASN A 343 -16.79 -6.22 7.22
CA ASN A 343 -17.49 -7.48 6.95
C ASN A 343 -16.67 -8.32 5.95
N ASN A 344 -17.25 -9.41 5.44
CA ASN A 344 -16.58 -10.31 4.50
C ASN A 344 -16.19 -9.66 3.16
N SER A 345 -16.85 -8.58 2.80
CA SER A 345 -16.70 -7.90 1.51
C SER A 345 -16.08 -6.52 1.59
N THR A 346 -15.72 -6.04 2.79
CA THR A 346 -15.26 -4.65 2.96
C THR A 346 -14.17 -4.55 4.02
N VAL A 347 -13.12 -3.81 3.69
CA VAL A 347 -12.05 -3.41 4.60
C VAL A 347 -11.97 -1.88 4.67
N MET A 348 -11.52 -1.37 5.81
CA MET A 348 -11.31 0.05 6.10
C MET A 348 -9.90 0.24 6.65
N TRP A 349 -9.28 1.38 6.39
CA TRP A 349 -7.97 1.74 6.91
C TRP A 349 -7.81 3.25 6.99
N LEU A 350 -6.75 3.69 7.66
CA LEU A 350 -6.29 5.08 7.59
C LEU A 350 -5.17 5.21 6.55
N GLU A 351 -5.28 6.19 5.68
CA GLU A 351 -4.17 6.65 4.83
C GLU A 351 -3.52 7.86 5.50
N GLN A 352 -2.23 7.72 5.81
CA GLN A 352 -1.48 8.73 6.57
C GLN A 352 -1.36 10.05 5.79
N GLY A 353 -1.68 11.14 6.45
CA GLY A 353 -1.53 12.50 5.96
C GLY A 353 -0.61 13.32 6.86
N SER A 354 -0.27 14.54 6.45
CA SER A 354 0.62 15.42 7.21
C SER A 354 -0.06 16.08 8.41
N GLU A 355 -1.34 16.41 8.31
CA GLU A 355 -2.11 17.09 9.35
C GLU A 355 -3.31 16.25 9.81
N ARG A 356 -3.83 15.44 8.93
CA ARG A 356 -4.96 14.54 9.17
C ARG A 356 -4.84 13.29 8.31
N ASN A 357 -5.43 12.22 8.77
CA ASN A 357 -5.49 10.94 8.07
C ASN A 357 -6.83 10.83 7.32
N ASN A 358 -6.80 10.26 6.12
CA ASN A 358 -8.00 9.94 5.38
C ASN A 358 -8.51 8.56 5.82
N ILE A 359 -9.81 8.44 6.02
CA ILE A 359 -10.47 7.15 6.25
C ILE A 359 -10.92 6.62 4.89
N LEU A 360 -10.35 5.51 4.49
CA LEU A 360 -10.69 4.85 3.24
C LEU A 360 -11.32 3.49 3.48
N ILE A 361 -12.18 3.11 2.55
CA ILE A 361 -12.73 1.76 2.47
C ILE A 361 -12.46 1.18 1.09
N SER A 362 -12.38 -0.14 1.00
CA SER A 362 -12.49 -0.85 -0.27
C SER A 362 -13.39 -2.07 -0.11
N SER A 363 -14.07 -2.44 -1.19
CA SER A 363 -15.13 -3.44 -1.12
C SER A 363 -15.28 -4.21 -2.43
N SER A 364 -15.78 -5.45 -2.32
CA SER A 364 -16.28 -6.22 -3.46
C SER A 364 -17.74 -5.92 -3.82
N ASN A 365 -18.38 -4.96 -3.13
CA ASN A 365 -19.74 -4.51 -3.49
C ASN A 365 -19.71 -3.78 -4.84
N PRO A 366 -20.50 -4.20 -5.86
CA PRO A 366 -20.52 -3.57 -7.17
C PRO A 366 -20.79 -2.06 -7.15
N ALA A 367 -21.66 -1.57 -6.26
CA ALA A 367 -21.95 -0.14 -6.15
C ALA A 367 -20.75 0.66 -5.64
N VAL A 368 -19.94 0.07 -4.74
CA VAL A 368 -18.69 0.68 -4.26
C VAL A 368 -17.62 0.64 -5.35
N ILE A 369 -17.51 -0.47 -6.09
CA ILE A 369 -16.59 -0.59 -7.23
C ILE A 369 -16.89 0.50 -8.26
N ASP A 370 -18.14 0.65 -8.67
CA ASP A 370 -18.56 1.66 -9.65
C ASP A 370 -18.22 3.09 -9.16
N LYS A 371 -18.56 3.40 -7.92
CA LYS A 371 -18.26 4.70 -7.30
C LYS A 371 -16.77 4.99 -7.22
N ALA A 372 -15.96 4.00 -6.83
CA ALA A 372 -14.52 4.13 -6.73
C ALA A 372 -13.80 4.11 -8.09
N SER A 373 -14.44 3.63 -9.16
CA SER A 373 -13.87 3.60 -10.52
C SER A 373 -13.86 4.97 -11.20
N THR A 374 -14.66 5.92 -10.74
CA THR A 374 -14.69 7.27 -11.29
C THR A 374 -13.40 8.02 -10.99
N LEU A 375 -12.83 8.67 -12.02
CA LEU A 375 -11.62 9.48 -11.87
C LEU A 375 -11.92 10.73 -11.01
N SER A 376 -11.23 10.83 -9.89
CA SER A 376 -11.27 12.00 -9.01
C SER A 376 -10.29 13.09 -9.46
N GLN A 377 -10.43 14.29 -8.94
CA GLN A 377 -9.44 15.34 -9.15
C GLN A 377 -8.07 14.95 -8.55
N ASP A 378 -8.06 14.22 -7.45
CA ASP A 378 -6.83 13.73 -6.83
C ASP A 378 -6.12 12.70 -7.70
N ASP A 379 -6.84 11.80 -8.35
CA ASP A 379 -6.26 10.84 -9.31
C ASP A 379 -5.55 11.56 -10.46
N TRP A 380 -6.15 12.63 -10.99
CA TRP A 380 -5.53 13.46 -12.03
C TRP A 380 -4.25 14.13 -11.55
N LEU A 381 -4.27 14.73 -10.36
CA LEU A 381 -3.10 15.39 -9.77
C LEU A 381 -1.98 14.39 -9.48
N ARG A 382 -2.31 13.22 -8.95
CA ARG A 382 -1.36 12.13 -8.70
C ARG A 382 -0.74 11.61 -10.00
N ALA A 383 -1.55 11.36 -11.03
CA ALA A 383 -1.06 10.93 -12.33
C ALA A 383 -0.16 11.98 -12.99
N LEU A 384 -0.50 13.27 -12.88
CA LEU A 384 0.36 14.36 -13.34
C LEU A 384 1.68 14.39 -12.56
N GLY A 385 1.64 14.31 -11.24
CA GLY A 385 2.84 14.27 -10.39
C GLY A 385 3.76 13.11 -10.76
N LYS A 386 3.20 11.90 -10.95
CA LYS A 386 3.94 10.72 -11.41
C LYS A 386 4.57 10.95 -12.79
N THR A 387 3.80 11.50 -13.73
CA THR A 387 4.29 11.82 -15.08
C THR A 387 5.45 12.83 -15.03
N PHE A 388 5.40 13.86 -14.19
CA PHE A 388 6.51 14.78 -14.00
C PHE A 388 7.74 14.10 -13.40
N GLY A 389 7.57 13.18 -12.46
CA GLY A 389 8.64 12.34 -11.94
C GLY A 389 9.32 11.50 -13.03
N MET A 390 8.51 10.88 -13.91
CA MET A 390 9.00 10.14 -15.06
C MET A 390 9.74 11.05 -16.06
N LEU A 391 9.26 12.27 -16.31
CA LEU A 391 9.97 13.25 -17.15
C LEU A 391 11.31 13.68 -16.55
N ALA A 392 11.44 13.75 -15.23
CA ALA A 392 12.73 14.02 -14.59
C ALA A 392 13.72 12.86 -14.83
N LYS A 393 13.27 11.60 -14.79
CA LYS A 393 14.09 10.42 -15.16
C LYS A 393 14.55 10.49 -16.63
N VAL A 394 13.71 10.98 -17.55
CA VAL A 394 14.07 11.23 -18.96
C VAL A 394 15.29 12.17 -19.06
N LEU A 395 15.33 13.26 -18.30
CA LEU A 395 16.45 14.20 -18.32
C LEU A 395 17.76 13.54 -17.87
N ILE A 396 17.71 12.67 -16.86
CA ILE A 396 18.88 11.92 -16.40
C ILE A 396 19.34 10.92 -17.47
N THR A 397 18.39 10.23 -18.11
CA THR A 397 18.71 9.26 -19.17
C THR A 397 19.35 9.92 -20.40
N ILE A 398 19.02 11.19 -20.71
CA ILE A 398 19.71 11.96 -21.75
C ILE A 398 21.21 12.04 -21.46
N LEU A 399 21.63 12.18 -20.21
CA LEU A 399 23.05 12.19 -19.84
C LEU A 399 23.74 10.86 -20.15
N ALA A 400 23.07 9.74 -19.93
CA ALA A 400 23.59 8.42 -20.28
C ALA A 400 23.78 8.25 -21.79
N THR A 401 22.87 8.82 -22.61
CA THR A 401 22.99 8.77 -24.09
C THR A 401 24.13 9.62 -24.66
N THR A 402 24.81 10.43 -23.84
CA THR A 402 25.96 11.23 -24.28
C THR A 402 27.04 10.34 -24.90
N ILE A 403 27.18 9.09 -24.47
CA ILE A 403 28.14 8.12 -25.04
C ILE A 403 27.90 7.90 -26.55
N TRP A 404 26.66 7.91 -27.01
CA TRP A 404 26.33 7.77 -28.42
C TRP A 404 26.63 9.04 -29.20
N PHE A 405 26.41 10.20 -28.58
CA PHE A 405 26.55 11.52 -29.19
C PHE A 405 28.04 11.93 -29.39
N ILE A 406 28.94 11.47 -28.52
CA ILE A 406 30.38 11.81 -28.58
C ILE A 406 30.99 11.39 -29.90
N TRP A 407 30.70 10.21 -30.42
CA TRP A 407 31.38 9.65 -31.61
C TRP A 407 31.14 10.45 -32.88
N PRO A 408 29.93 10.82 -33.28
CA PRO A 408 29.72 11.69 -34.43
C PRO A 408 30.32 13.10 -34.22
N VAL A 409 30.31 13.63 -32.97
CA VAL A 409 30.97 14.92 -32.70
C VAL A 409 32.48 14.84 -32.89
N VAL A 410 33.14 13.81 -32.35
CA VAL A 410 34.56 13.57 -32.54
C VAL A 410 34.88 13.45 -34.03
N PHE A 411 34.08 12.70 -34.79
CA PHE A 411 34.24 12.59 -36.25
C PHE A 411 34.16 13.96 -36.95
N VAL A 412 33.16 14.77 -36.60
CA VAL A 412 32.99 16.13 -37.15
C VAL A 412 34.23 17.00 -36.84
N VAL A 413 34.70 17.01 -35.59
CA VAL A 413 35.85 17.79 -35.14
C VAL A 413 37.13 17.35 -35.89
N LEU A 414 37.41 16.05 -35.96
CA LEU A 414 38.56 15.51 -36.68
C LEU A 414 38.55 15.91 -38.15
N MET A 415 37.38 15.86 -38.77
CA MET A 415 37.25 16.24 -40.18
C MET A 415 37.47 17.74 -40.41
N TYR A 416 37.04 18.61 -39.45
CA TYR A 416 37.38 20.04 -39.51
C TYR A 416 38.88 20.30 -39.42
N VAL A 417 39.60 19.56 -38.60
CA VAL A 417 41.06 19.65 -38.48
C VAL A 417 41.75 19.24 -39.80
N VAL A 418 41.23 18.18 -40.46
CA VAL A 418 41.88 17.62 -41.69
C VAL A 418 41.51 18.39 -42.94
N LYS A 419 40.23 18.82 -43.10
CA LYS A 419 39.74 19.41 -44.37
C LYS A 419 39.40 20.90 -44.28
N GLY A 420 39.40 21.48 -43.07
CA GLY A 420 39.11 22.88 -42.84
C GLY A 420 37.75 23.32 -43.39
N ARG A 421 37.68 24.55 -43.91
CA ARG A 421 36.45 25.15 -44.44
C ARG A 421 35.85 24.45 -45.67
N LYS A 422 36.53 23.46 -46.28
CA LYS A 422 35.93 22.66 -47.36
C LYS A 422 34.75 21.82 -46.91
N LEU A 423 34.54 21.65 -45.59
CA LEU A 423 33.37 20.98 -45.03
C LEU A 423 32.11 21.85 -45.02
N ASP A 424 32.24 23.16 -45.23
CA ASP A 424 31.10 24.06 -45.38
C ASP A 424 30.39 23.85 -46.73
N GLU A 425 31.07 23.21 -47.70
CA GLU A 425 30.45 22.68 -48.90
C GLU A 425 29.71 21.40 -48.52
N ASP A 426 28.37 21.31 -48.73
CA ASP A 426 27.49 20.18 -48.32
C ASP A 426 27.90 18.85 -48.99
N ILE A 427 28.92 18.20 -48.45
CA ILE A 427 29.50 16.98 -48.99
C ILE A 427 28.67 15.77 -48.51
N SER A 428 27.91 15.16 -49.38
CA SER A 428 26.98 14.06 -49.08
C SER A 428 27.63 12.88 -48.35
N TRP A 429 28.86 12.46 -48.75
CA TRP A 429 29.51 11.32 -48.08
C TRP A 429 29.80 11.62 -46.60
N PHE A 430 30.17 12.84 -46.25
CA PHE A 430 30.48 13.24 -44.89
C PHE A 430 29.24 13.12 -43.99
N PHE A 431 28.08 13.57 -44.48
CA PHE A 431 26.81 13.44 -43.78
C PHE A 431 26.45 11.96 -43.51
N TYR A 432 26.50 11.11 -44.56
CA TYR A 432 26.15 9.70 -44.38
C TYR A 432 27.14 8.95 -43.50
N THR A 433 28.44 9.24 -43.58
CA THR A 433 29.43 8.64 -42.69
C THR A 433 29.20 9.02 -41.24
N GLY A 434 28.87 10.29 -40.96
CA GLY A 434 28.53 10.72 -39.60
C GLY A 434 27.31 10.00 -39.00
N ILE A 435 26.26 9.79 -39.82
CA ILE A 435 25.10 8.99 -39.41
C ILE A 435 25.48 7.53 -39.14
N VAL A 436 26.29 6.92 -40.01
CA VAL A 436 26.73 5.53 -39.82
C VAL A 436 27.54 5.38 -38.53
N ILE A 437 28.48 6.31 -38.26
CA ILE A 437 29.25 6.31 -36.99
C ILE A 437 28.31 6.43 -35.78
N TYR A 438 27.33 7.32 -35.82
CA TYR A 438 26.37 7.46 -34.75
C TYR A 438 25.56 6.16 -34.56
N MET A 439 25.00 5.58 -35.62
CA MET A 439 24.23 4.34 -35.53
C MET A 439 25.09 3.16 -35.04
N LEU A 440 26.34 3.06 -35.47
CA LEU A 440 27.27 2.06 -34.93
C LEU A 440 27.47 2.26 -33.42
N ALA A 441 27.64 3.50 -32.96
CA ALA A 441 27.76 3.80 -31.55
C ALA A 441 26.49 3.39 -30.76
N THR A 442 25.29 3.61 -31.30
CA THR A 442 24.04 3.18 -30.63
C THR A 442 23.93 1.67 -30.49
N PHE A 443 24.44 0.89 -31.45
CA PHE A 443 24.44 -0.57 -31.38
C PHE A 443 25.58 -1.13 -30.50
N ILE A 444 26.79 -0.54 -30.55
CA ILE A 444 27.93 -0.99 -29.73
C ILE A 444 27.67 -0.72 -28.24
N PHE A 445 27.08 0.42 -27.92
CA PHE A 445 26.77 0.85 -26.54
C PHE A 445 25.27 0.71 -26.21
N HIS A 446 24.61 -0.27 -26.84
CA HIS A 446 23.17 -0.52 -26.67
C HIS A 446 22.80 -0.78 -25.20
N ASP A 447 23.51 -1.67 -24.54
CA ASP A 447 23.19 -2.16 -23.19
C ASP A 447 23.42 -1.12 -22.08
N ILE A 448 24.00 0.05 -22.41
CA ILE A 448 24.11 1.17 -21.46
C ILE A 448 22.74 1.78 -21.19
N ILE A 449 21.86 1.78 -22.18
CA ILE A 449 20.50 2.36 -22.07
C ILE A 449 19.45 1.27 -21.87
N PHE A 450 19.56 0.16 -22.60
CA PHE A 450 18.59 -0.92 -22.59
C PHE A 450 18.99 -2.02 -21.59
N ILE A 451 18.82 -1.71 -20.30
CA ILE A 451 19.12 -2.63 -19.18
C ILE A 451 17.88 -3.46 -18.82
N ASP A 452 18.10 -4.65 -18.24
CA ASP A 452 17.01 -5.55 -17.85
C ASP A 452 16.02 -4.90 -16.89
N GLY A 453 16.51 -4.13 -15.91
CA GLY A 453 15.66 -3.40 -14.96
C GLY A 453 14.74 -2.36 -15.60
N MET A 454 15.11 -1.78 -16.75
CA MET A 454 14.22 -0.90 -17.51
C MET A 454 13.07 -1.69 -18.14
N PHE A 455 13.36 -2.85 -18.73
CA PHE A 455 12.32 -3.69 -19.36
C PHE A 455 11.33 -4.23 -18.33
N ALA A 456 11.79 -4.53 -17.12
CA ALA A 456 10.91 -4.99 -16.04
C ALA A 456 9.90 -3.94 -15.57
N ARG A 457 10.18 -2.65 -15.79
CA ARG A 457 9.30 -1.52 -15.40
C ARG A 457 8.51 -0.93 -16.55
N ALA A 458 8.96 -1.18 -17.79
CA ALA A 458 8.34 -0.61 -18.98
C ALA A 458 7.07 -1.36 -19.37
N PRO A 459 6.08 -0.66 -19.96
CA PRO A 459 4.85 -1.30 -20.41
C PRO A 459 5.08 -2.23 -21.59
N ASP A 460 4.15 -3.18 -21.79
CA ASP A 460 4.23 -4.27 -22.77
C ASP A 460 4.55 -3.82 -24.20
N TYR A 461 4.05 -2.65 -24.60
CA TYR A 461 4.34 -2.13 -25.94
C TYR A 461 5.80 -1.74 -26.15
N LEU A 462 6.61 -1.64 -25.07
CA LEU A 462 8.06 -1.40 -25.13
C LEU A 462 8.90 -2.65 -24.82
N THR A 463 8.31 -3.75 -24.34
CA THR A 463 9.03 -4.91 -23.78
C THR A 463 8.98 -6.16 -24.64
N PHE A 464 8.31 -6.12 -25.81
CA PHE A 464 8.30 -7.28 -26.71
C PHE A 464 9.71 -7.59 -27.27
N THR A 465 9.96 -8.85 -27.61
CA THR A 465 11.26 -9.33 -28.07
C THR A 465 11.84 -8.50 -29.21
N GLY A 466 13.00 -7.90 -29.00
CA GLY A 466 13.67 -7.06 -29.99
C GLY A 466 13.14 -5.62 -30.09
N SER A 467 12.27 -5.21 -29.18
CA SER A 467 11.67 -3.86 -29.16
C SER A 467 12.71 -2.75 -29.18
N SER A 468 13.77 -2.85 -28.38
CA SER A 468 14.86 -1.85 -28.32
C SER A 468 15.50 -1.59 -29.69
N TYR A 469 15.79 -2.63 -30.45
CA TYR A 469 16.36 -2.52 -31.80
C TYR A 469 15.34 -1.96 -32.79
N ILE A 470 14.09 -2.40 -32.72
CA ILE A 470 13.02 -1.93 -33.62
C ILE A 470 12.75 -0.45 -33.39
N TYR A 471 12.61 0.00 -32.14
CA TYR A 471 12.40 1.41 -31.84
C TYR A 471 13.63 2.27 -32.18
N THR A 472 14.85 1.79 -31.94
CA THR A 472 16.09 2.46 -32.35
C THR A 472 16.10 2.70 -33.86
N LEU A 473 15.79 1.70 -34.68
CA LEU A 473 15.74 1.86 -36.14
C LEU A 473 14.56 2.72 -36.59
N PHE A 474 13.40 2.56 -35.98
CA PHE A 474 12.20 3.34 -36.30
C PHE A 474 12.40 4.84 -36.05
N PHE A 475 12.92 5.22 -34.88
CA PHE A 475 13.20 6.62 -34.58
C PHE A 475 14.38 7.17 -35.39
N ALA A 476 15.37 6.35 -35.75
CA ALA A 476 16.43 6.74 -36.67
C ALA A 476 15.85 7.08 -38.06
N LEU A 477 14.92 6.29 -38.57
CA LEU A 477 14.24 6.57 -39.83
C LEU A 477 13.48 7.91 -39.77
N ILE A 478 12.74 8.16 -38.69
CA ILE A 478 12.03 9.42 -38.50
C ILE A 478 12.99 10.61 -38.40
N ALA A 479 14.06 10.49 -37.59
CA ALA A 479 15.09 11.50 -37.45
C ALA A 479 15.78 11.78 -38.82
N PHE A 480 15.97 10.75 -39.62
CA PHE A 480 16.55 10.90 -40.97
C PHE A 480 15.60 11.69 -41.89
N ILE A 481 14.30 11.34 -41.92
CA ILE A 481 13.32 12.06 -42.73
C ILE A 481 13.24 13.53 -42.30
N ALA A 482 13.19 13.78 -40.96
CA ALA A 482 13.21 15.14 -40.44
C ALA A 482 14.45 15.91 -40.83
N THR A 483 15.66 15.28 -40.76
CA THR A 483 16.92 15.87 -41.15
C THR A 483 16.99 16.18 -42.65
N GLN A 484 16.44 15.32 -43.51
CA GLN A 484 16.41 15.60 -44.96
C GLN A 484 15.54 16.83 -45.30
N SER A 485 14.54 17.14 -44.49
CA SER A 485 13.71 18.33 -44.67
C SER A 485 14.47 19.64 -44.41
N THR A 486 15.53 19.61 -43.58
CA THR A 486 16.37 20.81 -43.28
C THR A 486 17.20 21.24 -44.44
N LYS A 487 17.71 20.29 -45.25
CA LYS A 487 18.50 20.59 -46.46
C LYS A 487 17.75 21.49 -47.44
N ALA A 488 16.47 21.23 -47.60
CA ALA A 488 15.64 21.93 -48.56
C ALA A 488 15.16 23.32 -48.09
N THR A 489 15.33 23.67 -46.80
CA THR A 489 14.64 24.79 -46.19
C THR A 489 15.48 25.76 -45.37
N HIS A 490 16.65 25.32 -44.87
CA HIS A 490 17.45 26.07 -43.90
C HIS A 490 18.95 26.18 -44.25
N ASP A 491 19.35 25.66 -45.39
CA ASP A 491 20.75 25.63 -45.86
C ASP A 491 21.76 25.11 -44.80
N TRP A 492 21.34 24.16 -43.97
CA TRP A 492 22.21 23.59 -42.95
C TRP A 492 23.32 22.75 -43.57
N HIS A 493 24.54 23.05 -43.19
CA HIS A 493 25.70 22.27 -43.58
C HIS A 493 25.71 20.88 -42.94
N ALA A 494 26.41 19.93 -43.53
CA ALA A 494 26.44 18.54 -43.11
C ALA A 494 26.75 18.33 -41.63
N PRO A 495 27.67 19.05 -40.95
CA PRO A 495 27.88 18.94 -39.49
C PRO A 495 26.63 19.22 -38.65
N ALA A 496 25.93 20.32 -38.93
CA ALA A 496 24.71 20.68 -38.20
C ALA A 496 23.61 19.63 -38.39
N ARG A 497 23.50 19.05 -39.58
CA ARG A 497 22.53 17.98 -39.90
C ARG A 497 22.87 16.67 -39.17
N ILE A 498 24.15 16.30 -38.99
CA ILE A 498 24.56 15.13 -38.20
C ILE A 498 24.19 15.31 -36.73
N ILE A 499 24.49 16.48 -36.15
CA ILE A 499 24.17 16.82 -34.76
C ILE A 499 22.66 16.80 -34.54
N TYR A 500 21.90 17.40 -35.46
CA TYR A 500 20.46 17.41 -35.41
C TYR A 500 19.87 15.98 -35.49
N PHE A 501 20.36 15.14 -36.42
CA PHE A 501 19.93 13.77 -36.56
C PHE A 501 20.12 12.99 -35.23
N ALA A 502 21.32 13.05 -34.66
CA ALA A 502 21.62 12.38 -33.40
C ALA A 502 20.78 12.90 -32.24
N GLY A 503 20.65 14.22 -32.11
CA GLY A 503 19.83 14.84 -31.05
C GLY A 503 18.36 14.49 -31.17
N ALA A 504 17.78 14.59 -32.38
CA ALA A 504 16.37 14.25 -32.59
C ALA A 504 16.11 12.75 -32.33
N HIS A 505 17.00 11.86 -32.76
CA HIS A 505 16.90 10.43 -32.49
C HIS A 505 16.96 10.14 -30.99
N ILE A 506 17.95 10.68 -30.28
CA ILE A 506 18.09 10.52 -28.81
C ILE A 506 16.83 11.01 -28.10
N LEU A 507 16.35 12.22 -28.41
CA LEU A 507 15.18 12.79 -27.75
C LEU A 507 13.94 11.93 -27.94
N MET A 508 13.68 11.43 -29.14
CA MET A 508 12.55 10.54 -29.40
C MET A 508 12.70 9.21 -28.65
N LEU A 509 13.87 8.60 -28.67
CA LEU A 509 14.11 7.31 -28.02
C LEU A 509 14.01 7.43 -26.49
N VAL A 510 14.63 8.45 -25.91
CA VAL A 510 14.62 8.67 -24.46
C VAL A 510 13.22 9.11 -23.97
N ALA A 511 12.41 9.77 -24.79
CA ALA A 511 11.02 10.08 -24.44
C ALA A 511 10.17 8.83 -24.21
N TYR A 512 10.52 7.68 -24.79
CA TYR A 512 9.78 6.41 -24.61
C TYR A 512 10.42 5.50 -23.56
N PHE A 513 11.73 5.35 -23.55
CA PHE A 513 12.44 4.41 -22.68
C PHE A 513 13.02 5.05 -21.41
N GLY A 514 13.35 6.33 -21.48
CA GLY A 514 13.98 7.06 -20.37
C GLY A 514 13.16 7.09 -19.06
N PRO A 515 11.84 7.15 -19.09
CA PRO A 515 11.01 7.09 -17.89
C PRO A 515 11.22 5.85 -17.02
N TYR A 516 11.63 4.75 -17.64
CA TYR A 516 11.75 3.43 -17.04
C TYR A 516 13.20 3.02 -16.70
N TYR A 517 14.16 3.90 -16.96
CA TYR A 517 15.60 3.61 -16.81
C TYR A 517 16.03 3.42 -15.35
N PHE A 518 15.41 4.17 -14.39
CA PHE A 518 15.73 4.13 -12.95
C PHE A 518 14.54 3.62 -12.14
#